data_c72dc869a3680d1ca4378e6dd793392a
#
_entry.id   c72dc869a3680d1ca4378e6dd793392a
#
_cell.length_a   1.000
_cell.length_b   1.000
_cell.length_c   1.000
_cell.angle_alpha   90.00
_cell.angle_beta   90.00
_cell.angle_gamma   90.00
#
_symmetry.space_group_name_H-M   'P 1'
#
loop_
_entity.id
_entity.type
_entity.pdbx_description
1 polymer ?
#
loop_
_entity_poly.entity_id
_entity_poly.type
_entity_poly.pdbx_seq_one_letter_code
_entity_poly.pdbx_strand_id
1 'polypeptide(L)'
;MAKKKVWVVGHKHPDTDSICAAISYANLKNEIEKKNPKTATGMTYIAKRAGSVNAETAYVLERFHAEAPAMISDVGTQIKDIQIRRTEGVNSHISMKKAWEMMKILGVVTLPVVRENKLEGLIVTGDIAKSYMDVYDNTILSTARTQYKNIVETLDGQLLTGNEHAYFVHGKVVIGIGTPEGVTSAIDKDDLVMIGDGEESQMLSIASNCSCMIVTNGYEISQEVIEAAKEREVVLISTPYDTFTAARLINQSMPIKHFMTKKRNHSF
;
A
#
# COMPACT_ATOMS: atom_id res chain seq x y z
N MET A 1 16.10 4.66 -27.79
CA MET A 1 16.49 3.74 -26.69
C MET A 1 17.99 3.89 -26.42
N ALA A 2 18.41 3.98 -25.16
CA ALA A 2 19.84 4.02 -24.84
C ALA A 2 20.49 2.66 -25.20
N LYS A 3 21.60 2.69 -25.96
CA LYS A 3 22.33 1.46 -26.32
C LYS A 3 22.84 0.77 -25.06
N LYS A 4 22.59 -0.52 -24.93
CA LYS A 4 23.08 -1.34 -23.82
C LYS A 4 24.61 -1.42 -23.89
N LYS A 5 25.30 -1.09 -22.80
CA LYS A 5 26.75 -1.10 -22.70
C LYS A 5 27.23 -2.47 -22.20
N VAL A 6 28.23 -3.02 -22.87
CA VAL A 6 28.92 -4.28 -22.48
C VAL A 6 30.38 -3.96 -22.17
N TRP A 7 30.83 -4.27 -20.97
CA TRP A 7 32.21 -4.09 -20.57
C TRP A 7 33.04 -5.32 -20.92
N VAL A 8 34.14 -5.10 -21.63
CA VAL A 8 35.11 -6.12 -21.97
C VAL A 8 36.30 -5.96 -21.02
N VAL A 9 36.54 -6.96 -20.19
CA VAL A 9 37.51 -6.90 -19.09
C VAL A 9 38.38 -8.15 -19.13
N GLY A 10 39.68 -7.97 -18.92
CA GLY A 10 40.60 -9.08 -18.67
C GLY A 10 40.67 -9.47 -17.18
N HIS A 11 41.74 -10.09 -16.74
CA HIS A 11 41.95 -10.54 -15.39
C HIS A 11 42.25 -9.41 -14.38
N LYS A 12 42.19 -9.72 -13.05
CA LYS A 12 42.29 -8.75 -11.96
C LYS A 12 43.62 -8.00 -11.88
N HIS A 13 44.72 -8.65 -12.26
CA HIS A 13 46.06 -8.05 -12.30
C HIS A 13 46.49 -7.97 -13.77
N PRO A 14 45.99 -6.96 -14.52
CA PRO A 14 46.12 -6.93 -15.96
C PRO A 14 47.58 -6.69 -16.39
N ASP A 15 48.02 -7.56 -17.26
CA ASP A 15 49.27 -7.38 -18.04
C ASP A 15 48.98 -6.77 -19.41
N THR A 16 49.99 -6.65 -20.23
CA THR A 16 49.89 -6.05 -21.57
C THR A 16 48.91 -6.82 -22.46
N ASP A 17 48.93 -8.16 -22.41
CA ASP A 17 48.04 -9.00 -23.19
C ASP A 17 46.58 -8.78 -22.78
N SER A 18 46.29 -8.81 -21.49
CA SER A 18 44.96 -8.60 -20.92
C SER A 18 44.33 -7.26 -21.36
N ILE A 19 45.09 -6.17 -21.30
CA ILE A 19 44.61 -4.83 -21.66
C ILE A 19 44.45 -4.71 -23.18
N CYS A 20 45.44 -5.13 -23.96
CA CYS A 20 45.39 -5.07 -25.41
C CYS A 20 44.29 -5.96 -26.00
N ALA A 21 44.10 -7.16 -25.44
CA ALA A 21 42.98 -8.04 -25.83
C ALA A 21 41.63 -7.41 -25.56
N ALA A 22 41.43 -6.78 -24.39
CA ALA A 22 40.19 -6.08 -24.09
C ALA A 22 39.88 -4.92 -25.06
N ILE A 23 40.89 -4.12 -25.40
CA ILE A 23 40.77 -3.02 -26.39
C ILE A 23 40.41 -3.57 -27.78
N SER A 24 41.18 -4.58 -28.24
CA SER A 24 41.02 -5.15 -29.56
C SER A 24 39.66 -5.84 -29.72
N TYR A 25 39.25 -6.63 -28.72
CA TYR A 25 37.94 -7.32 -28.75
C TYR A 25 36.76 -6.33 -28.71
N ALA A 26 36.81 -5.32 -27.86
CA ALA A 26 35.76 -4.29 -27.81
C ALA A 26 35.65 -3.56 -29.17
N ASN A 27 36.78 -3.18 -29.80
CA ASN A 27 36.79 -2.57 -31.10
C ASN A 27 36.22 -3.49 -32.18
N LEU A 28 36.67 -4.75 -32.24
CA LEU A 28 36.18 -5.75 -33.20
C LEU A 28 34.67 -5.89 -33.10
N LYS A 29 34.15 -6.05 -31.90
CA LYS A 29 32.70 -6.22 -31.66
C LYS A 29 31.93 -4.96 -32.12
N ASN A 30 32.42 -3.78 -31.84
CA ASN A 30 31.79 -2.53 -32.29
C ASN A 30 31.79 -2.39 -33.80
N GLU A 31 32.88 -2.83 -34.47
CA GLU A 31 32.94 -2.82 -35.95
C GLU A 31 31.98 -3.85 -36.56
N ILE A 32 31.84 -5.01 -35.96
CA ILE A 32 30.82 -6.03 -36.39
C ILE A 32 29.43 -5.45 -36.28
N GLU A 33 29.07 -4.80 -35.14
CA GLU A 33 27.79 -4.16 -34.94
C GLU A 33 27.49 -3.06 -36.02
N LYS A 34 28.52 -2.31 -36.43
CA LYS A 34 28.36 -1.29 -37.47
C LYS A 34 28.17 -1.88 -38.88
N LYS A 35 28.96 -2.95 -39.21
CA LYS A 35 28.94 -3.55 -40.54
C LYS A 35 27.72 -4.45 -40.81
N ASN A 36 27.09 -4.97 -39.80
CA ASN A 36 25.96 -5.91 -39.89
C ASN A 36 24.69 -5.38 -39.22
N PRO A 37 24.05 -4.32 -39.75
CA PRO A 37 22.88 -3.71 -39.11
C PRO A 37 21.69 -4.66 -38.92
N LYS A 38 21.58 -5.69 -39.79
CA LYS A 38 20.47 -6.68 -39.73
C LYS A 38 20.55 -7.66 -38.55
N THR A 39 21.78 -7.93 -38.09
CA THR A 39 22.09 -8.84 -36.97
C THR A 39 22.64 -8.11 -35.76
N ALA A 40 22.68 -6.78 -35.82
CA ALA A 40 23.20 -5.94 -34.75
C ALA A 40 22.33 -6.11 -33.46
N THR A 41 23.02 -6.35 -32.37
CA THR A 41 22.35 -6.50 -31.04
C THR A 41 22.00 -5.16 -30.40
N GLY A 42 22.41 -4.05 -30.98
CA GLY A 42 22.25 -2.70 -30.44
C GLY A 42 23.14 -2.41 -29.23
N MET A 43 24.15 -3.24 -29.00
CA MET A 43 25.09 -3.11 -27.89
C MET A 43 26.28 -2.21 -28.26
N THR A 44 26.91 -1.59 -27.26
CA THR A 44 28.19 -0.87 -27.40
C THR A 44 29.18 -1.54 -26.46
N TYR A 45 30.29 -1.99 -27.03
CA TYR A 45 31.35 -2.68 -26.29
C TYR A 45 32.43 -1.68 -25.87
N ILE A 46 32.78 -1.69 -24.58
CA ILE A 46 33.72 -0.72 -23.98
C ILE A 46 34.81 -1.50 -23.26
N ALA A 47 36.07 -1.32 -23.66
CA ALA A 47 37.19 -1.87 -22.93
C ALA A 47 37.31 -1.28 -21.54
N LYS A 48 37.55 -2.12 -20.56
CA LYS A 48 37.75 -1.73 -19.15
C LYS A 48 38.92 -2.56 -18.59
N ARG A 49 39.51 -2.13 -17.48
CA ARG A 49 40.55 -2.86 -16.75
C ARG A 49 40.15 -3.08 -15.28
N ALA A 50 40.58 -4.20 -14.72
CA ALA A 50 40.29 -4.59 -13.35
C ALA A 50 41.48 -4.33 -12.38
N GLY A 51 42.50 -3.62 -12.82
CA GLY A 51 43.69 -3.30 -12.03
C GLY A 51 44.53 -2.17 -12.61
N SER A 52 45.67 -1.89 -11.99
CA SER A 52 46.59 -0.83 -12.44
C SER A 52 47.33 -1.26 -13.71
N VAL A 53 47.64 -0.27 -14.54
CA VAL A 53 48.52 -0.43 -15.74
C VAL A 53 49.95 -0.54 -15.24
N ASN A 54 50.70 -1.58 -15.66
CA ASN A 54 52.11 -1.71 -15.36
C ASN A 54 52.97 -0.89 -16.37
N ALA A 55 54.28 -0.76 -16.12
CA ALA A 55 55.16 0.06 -16.92
C ALA A 55 55.29 -0.43 -18.37
N GLU A 56 55.33 -1.75 -18.59
CA GLU A 56 55.39 -2.35 -19.93
C GLU A 56 54.11 -2.01 -20.72
N THR A 57 52.95 -2.20 -20.11
CA THR A 57 51.64 -1.87 -20.73
C THR A 57 51.54 -0.37 -21.05
N ALA A 58 52.01 0.49 -20.13
CA ALA A 58 52.01 1.93 -20.34
C ALA A 58 52.85 2.30 -21.56
N TYR A 59 54.08 1.74 -21.69
CA TYR A 59 54.94 1.94 -22.83
C TYR A 59 54.27 1.49 -24.15
N VAL A 60 53.65 0.31 -24.17
CA VAL A 60 52.95 -0.20 -25.35
C VAL A 60 51.79 0.71 -25.75
N LEU A 61 50.96 1.12 -24.80
CA LEU A 61 49.83 2.00 -25.08
C LEU A 61 50.28 3.33 -25.62
N GLU A 62 51.35 3.93 -25.05
CA GLU A 62 51.94 5.18 -25.54
C GLU A 62 52.53 5.03 -26.95
N ARG A 63 53.25 3.93 -27.18
CA ARG A 63 53.90 3.64 -28.48
C ARG A 63 52.88 3.52 -29.63
N PHE A 64 51.70 3.00 -29.35
CA PHE A 64 50.63 2.82 -30.34
C PHE A 64 49.50 3.88 -30.24
N HIS A 65 49.73 4.95 -29.47
CA HIS A 65 48.76 6.04 -29.26
C HIS A 65 47.35 5.53 -28.83
N ALA A 66 47.31 4.49 -28.01
CA ALA A 66 46.08 3.92 -27.46
C ALA A 66 45.83 4.43 -26.03
N GLU A 67 44.59 4.85 -25.75
CA GLU A 67 44.22 5.26 -24.42
C GLU A 67 44.05 4.03 -23.48
N ALA A 68 44.54 4.18 -22.26
CA ALA A 68 44.33 3.15 -21.24
C ALA A 68 42.86 3.01 -20.91
N PRO A 69 42.28 1.77 -20.91
CA PRO A 69 40.90 1.55 -20.52
C PRO A 69 40.61 2.07 -19.09
N ALA A 70 39.44 2.67 -18.87
CA ALA A 70 39.06 3.10 -17.54
C ALA A 70 38.93 1.92 -16.59
N MET A 71 39.37 2.11 -15.33
CA MET A 71 39.34 1.08 -14.31
C MET A 71 37.92 0.82 -13.85
N ILE A 72 37.59 -0.45 -13.58
CA ILE A 72 36.37 -0.90 -12.90
C ILE A 72 36.71 -1.12 -11.45
N SER A 73 36.03 -0.42 -10.56
CA SER A 73 36.18 -0.59 -9.10
C SER A 73 35.17 -1.59 -8.53
N ASP A 74 33.99 -1.72 -9.17
CA ASP A 74 32.91 -2.58 -8.72
C ASP A 74 32.10 -3.09 -9.92
N VAL A 75 31.80 -4.39 -9.91
CA VAL A 75 30.94 -5.08 -10.91
C VAL A 75 29.65 -5.61 -10.27
N GLY A 76 29.41 -5.33 -8.98
CA GLY A 76 28.18 -5.71 -8.29
C GLY A 76 26.95 -5.04 -8.89
N THR A 77 25.82 -5.68 -8.78
CA THR A 77 24.52 -5.13 -9.20
C THR A 77 24.23 -3.85 -8.42
N GLN A 78 23.98 -2.76 -9.12
CA GLN A 78 23.63 -1.48 -8.53
C GLN A 78 22.10 -1.28 -8.57
N ILE A 79 21.59 -0.40 -7.70
CA ILE A 79 20.15 -0.07 -7.66
C ILE A 79 19.63 0.37 -9.03
N LYS A 80 20.43 1.08 -9.82
CA LYS A 80 20.07 1.50 -11.19
C LYS A 80 19.87 0.33 -12.18
N ASP A 81 20.42 -0.85 -11.86
CA ASP A 81 20.41 -2.03 -12.75
C ASP A 81 19.19 -2.93 -12.47
N ILE A 82 18.44 -2.69 -11.37
CA ILE A 82 17.24 -3.42 -11.02
C ILE A 82 15.99 -2.73 -11.60
N GLN A 83 15.01 -3.55 -11.96
CA GLN A 83 13.69 -3.02 -12.34
C GLN A 83 12.95 -2.60 -11.08
N ILE A 84 12.79 -1.29 -10.89
CA ILE A 84 11.99 -0.73 -9.80
C ILE A 84 10.56 -0.63 -10.30
N ARG A 85 9.64 -1.37 -9.64
CA ARG A 85 8.21 -1.26 -9.88
C ARG A 85 7.72 0.07 -9.29
N ARG A 86 7.12 0.91 -10.14
CA ARG A 86 6.44 2.12 -9.67
C ARG A 86 5.05 1.72 -9.19
N THR A 87 4.80 1.87 -7.90
CA THR A 87 3.49 1.66 -7.28
C THR A 87 2.99 2.99 -6.76
N GLU A 88 1.78 3.37 -7.13
CA GLU A 88 1.14 4.57 -6.58
C GLU A 88 0.89 4.38 -5.08
N GLY A 89 1.12 5.46 -4.32
CA GLY A 89 0.88 5.46 -2.90
C GLY A 89 -0.61 5.66 -2.59
N VAL A 90 -1.04 5.12 -1.44
CA VAL A 90 -2.40 5.25 -0.95
C VAL A 90 -2.49 6.23 0.21
N ASN A 91 -3.66 6.84 0.42
CA ASN A 91 -3.91 7.71 1.56
C ASN A 91 -4.08 6.88 2.84
N SER A 92 -3.54 7.36 3.96
CA SER A 92 -3.58 6.68 5.27
C SER A 92 -4.99 6.54 5.88
N HIS A 93 -5.98 7.24 5.36
CA HIS A 93 -7.38 7.21 5.85
C HIS A 93 -8.27 6.22 5.11
N ILE A 94 -7.79 5.56 4.04
CA ILE A 94 -8.58 4.51 3.39
C ILE A 94 -8.81 3.34 4.34
N SER A 95 -9.92 2.63 4.14
CA SER A 95 -10.24 1.43 4.91
C SER A 95 -9.28 0.27 4.60
N MET A 96 -9.16 -0.66 5.54
CA MET A 96 -8.41 -1.90 5.31
C MET A 96 -9.00 -2.74 4.16
N LYS A 97 -10.35 -2.78 4.03
CA LYS A 97 -11.02 -3.40 2.88
C LYS A 97 -10.49 -2.83 1.57
N LYS A 98 -10.44 -1.51 1.45
CA LYS A 98 -9.94 -0.82 0.25
C LYS A 98 -8.47 -1.10 -0.03
N ALA A 99 -7.63 -1.07 1.00
CA ALA A 99 -6.21 -1.39 0.86
C ALA A 99 -6.01 -2.83 0.37
N TRP A 100 -6.75 -3.80 0.93
CA TRP A 100 -6.71 -5.19 0.49
C TRP A 100 -7.15 -5.38 -0.97
N GLU A 101 -8.24 -4.72 -1.38
CA GLU A 101 -8.69 -4.72 -2.77
C GLU A 101 -7.63 -4.18 -3.72
N MET A 102 -6.98 -3.07 -3.37
CA MET A 102 -5.89 -2.49 -4.16
C MET A 102 -4.69 -3.44 -4.24
N MET A 103 -4.30 -4.10 -3.15
CA MET A 103 -3.23 -5.10 -3.17
C MET A 103 -3.55 -6.24 -4.14
N LYS A 104 -4.81 -6.73 -4.17
CA LYS A 104 -5.26 -7.77 -5.10
C LYS A 104 -5.19 -7.30 -6.55
N ILE A 105 -5.74 -6.12 -6.85
CA ILE A 105 -5.77 -5.57 -8.21
C ILE A 105 -4.36 -5.34 -8.75
N LEU A 106 -3.46 -4.77 -7.92
CA LEU A 106 -2.09 -4.46 -8.29
C LEU A 106 -1.16 -5.69 -8.24
N GLY A 107 -1.59 -6.82 -7.66
CA GLY A 107 -0.77 -8.01 -7.46
C GLY A 107 0.46 -7.72 -6.58
N VAL A 108 0.28 -6.96 -5.49
CA VAL A 108 1.34 -6.59 -4.54
C VAL A 108 0.98 -7.00 -3.13
N VAL A 109 1.98 -7.22 -2.29
CA VAL A 109 1.82 -7.55 -0.86
C VAL A 109 2.12 -6.36 0.06
N THR A 110 2.49 -5.23 -0.53
CA THR A 110 2.86 -4.00 0.18
C THR A 110 2.38 -2.79 -0.59
N LEU A 111 1.74 -1.84 0.09
CA LEU A 111 1.38 -0.54 -0.45
C LEU A 111 2.12 0.57 0.31
N PRO A 112 2.74 1.51 -0.41
CA PRO A 112 3.26 2.73 0.21
C PRO A 112 2.10 3.63 0.64
N VAL A 113 2.18 4.14 1.87
CA VAL A 113 1.22 5.11 2.40
C VAL A 113 1.83 6.49 2.27
N VAL A 114 1.14 7.39 1.58
CA VAL A 114 1.66 8.72 1.25
C VAL A 114 0.70 9.83 1.65
N ARG A 115 1.28 10.98 1.98
CA ARG A 115 0.58 12.25 2.13
C ARG A 115 1.35 13.33 1.38
N GLU A 116 0.68 14.10 0.52
CA GLU A 116 1.30 15.18 -0.25
C GLU A 116 2.60 14.73 -0.96
N ASN A 117 2.56 13.55 -1.58
CA ASN A 117 3.71 12.90 -2.24
C ASN A 117 4.89 12.54 -1.32
N LYS A 118 4.70 12.58 0.01
CA LYS A 118 5.72 12.13 0.97
C LYS A 118 5.32 10.78 1.56
N LEU A 119 6.27 9.87 1.67
CA LEU A 119 6.08 8.56 2.28
C LEU A 119 5.86 8.72 3.79
N GLU A 120 4.67 8.33 4.30
CA GLU A 120 4.34 8.27 5.72
C GLU A 120 4.66 6.89 6.32
N GLY A 121 4.46 5.83 5.56
CA GLY A 121 4.66 4.46 6.03
C GLY A 121 4.37 3.43 4.95
N LEU A 122 4.27 2.18 5.39
CA LEU A 122 3.93 1.04 4.55
C LEU A 122 2.81 0.25 5.22
N ILE A 123 1.90 -0.29 4.43
CA ILE A 123 0.94 -1.30 4.86
C ILE A 123 1.24 -2.60 4.12
N VAL A 124 1.34 -3.71 4.84
CA VAL A 124 1.61 -5.03 4.26
C VAL A 124 0.44 -5.98 4.55
N THR A 125 0.34 -7.08 3.78
CA THR A 125 -0.69 -8.11 4.00
C THR A 125 -0.66 -8.69 5.42
N GLY A 126 0.53 -8.73 6.05
CA GLY A 126 0.69 -9.14 7.45
C GLY A 126 -0.01 -8.22 8.44
N ASP A 127 -0.02 -6.90 8.21
CA ASP A 127 -0.73 -5.94 9.07
C ASP A 127 -2.25 -6.19 9.00
N ILE A 128 -2.76 -6.46 7.78
CA ILE A 128 -4.18 -6.79 7.58
C ILE A 128 -4.53 -8.11 8.27
N ALA A 129 -3.69 -9.14 8.13
CA ALA A 129 -3.93 -10.43 8.79
C ALA A 129 -3.91 -10.29 10.32
N LYS A 130 -2.93 -9.54 10.87
CA LYS A 130 -2.83 -9.29 12.30
C LYS A 130 -4.06 -8.57 12.84
N SER A 131 -4.53 -7.53 12.15
CA SER A 131 -5.74 -6.81 12.56
C SER A 131 -6.98 -7.69 12.62
N TYR A 132 -7.05 -8.75 11.81
CA TYR A 132 -8.13 -9.71 11.80
C TYR A 132 -8.05 -10.72 12.96
N MET A 133 -6.84 -11.07 13.38
CA MET A 133 -6.59 -12.03 14.45
C MET A 133 -6.66 -11.41 15.85
N ASP A 134 -6.33 -10.11 15.97
CA ASP A 134 -6.26 -9.40 17.25
C ASP A 134 -7.59 -8.74 17.66
N VAL A 135 -8.71 -9.03 16.96
CA VAL A 135 -10.02 -8.39 17.20
C VAL A 135 -10.74 -9.05 18.38
N TYR A 136 -10.43 -8.60 19.58
CA TYR A 136 -11.19 -8.91 20.79
C TYR A 136 -11.79 -7.65 21.45
N ASP A 137 -11.51 -6.46 20.88
CA ASP A 137 -11.91 -5.17 21.42
C ASP A 137 -13.02 -4.55 20.58
N ASN A 138 -14.22 -4.45 21.13
CA ASN A 138 -15.37 -3.83 20.47
C ASN A 138 -15.29 -2.30 20.41
N THR A 139 -14.29 -1.67 21.06
CA THR A 139 -14.00 -0.24 20.98
C THR A 139 -12.98 0.12 19.90
N ILE A 140 -12.46 -0.87 19.16
CA ILE A 140 -11.37 -0.66 18.23
C ILE A 140 -11.70 0.32 17.10
N LEU A 141 -12.98 0.38 16.66
CA LEU A 141 -13.40 1.32 15.62
C LEU A 141 -13.30 2.78 16.08
N SER A 142 -13.72 3.06 17.33
CA SER A 142 -13.62 4.39 17.92
C SER A 142 -12.17 4.76 18.22
N THR A 143 -11.38 3.83 18.75
CA THR A 143 -9.94 4.00 19.00
C THR A 143 -9.17 4.30 17.70
N ALA A 144 -9.52 3.62 16.61
CA ALA A 144 -8.93 3.86 15.29
C ALA A 144 -9.44 5.16 14.64
N ARG A 145 -10.44 5.83 15.22
CA ARG A 145 -11.13 7.00 14.68
C ARG A 145 -11.64 6.72 13.28
N THR A 146 -12.49 5.71 13.16
CA THR A 146 -13.02 5.25 11.88
C THR A 146 -14.00 6.26 11.30
N GLN A 147 -13.81 6.66 10.05
CA GLN A 147 -14.70 7.56 9.34
C GLN A 147 -15.97 6.84 8.93
N TYR A 148 -17.14 7.45 9.07
CA TYR A 148 -18.42 6.81 8.68
C TYR A 148 -18.46 6.47 7.19
N LYS A 149 -17.81 7.23 6.33
CA LYS A 149 -17.63 6.88 4.92
C LYS A 149 -17.00 5.50 4.72
N ASN A 150 -15.96 5.18 5.50
CA ASN A 150 -15.33 3.86 5.43
C ASN A 150 -16.28 2.75 5.87
N ILE A 151 -17.15 3.02 6.86
CA ILE A 151 -18.17 2.05 7.31
C ILE A 151 -19.20 1.83 6.21
N VAL A 152 -19.73 2.89 5.62
CA VAL A 152 -20.66 2.85 4.49
C VAL A 152 -20.07 2.05 3.31
N GLU A 153 -18.87 2.40 2.86
CA GLU A 153 -18.19 1.71 1.76
C GLU A 153 -17.89 0.23 2.08
N THR A 154 -17.54 -0.08 3.33
CA THR A 154 -17.20 -1.45 3.75
C THR A 154 -18.42 -2.34 3.79
N LEU A 155 -19.56 -1.81 4.22
CA LEU A 155 -20.82 -2.55 4.37
C LEU A 155 -21.72 -2.45 3.13
N ASP A 156 -21.23 -1.90 2.01
CA ASP A 156 -22.01 -1.61 0.80
C ASP A 156 -23.33 -0.91 1.16
N GLY A 157 -23.26 0.00 2.16
CA GLY A 157 -24.38 0.63 2.80
C GLY A 157 -24.81 1.94 2.16
N GLN A 158 -25.96 2.43 2.62
CA GLN A 158 -26.48 3.75 2.30
C GLN A 158 -26.55 4.60 3.57
N LEU A 159 -25.99 5.80 3.53
CA LEU A 159 -26.15 6.79 4.59
C LEU A 159 -27.54 7.46 4.48
N LEU A 160 -28.35 7.38 5.52
CA LEU A 160 -29.68 8.00 5.57
C LEU A 160 -29.69 9.31 6.36
N THR A 161 -28.89 9.38 7.44
CA THR A 161 -28.73 10.58 8.27
C THR A 161 -27.27 10.76 8.69
N GLY A 162 -26.90 11.97 9.06
CA GLY A 162 -25.57 12.29 9.56
C GLY A 162 -24.59 12.72 8.48
N ASN A 163 -23.30 12.74 8.81
CA ASN A 163 -22.21 13.18 7.93
C ASN A 163 -21.21 12.06 7.71
N GLU A 164 -21.07 11.59 6.48
CA GLU A 164 -20.13 10.53 6.11
C GLU A 164 -18.66 10.86 6.40
N HIS A 165 -18.31 12.15 6.44
CA HIS A 165 -16.95 12.61 6.72
C HIS A 165 -16.65 12.77 8.21
N ALA A 166 -17.65 12.62 9.08
CA ALA A 166 -17.43 12.55 10.52
C ALA A 166 -16.80 11.21 10.93
N TYR A 167 -16.34 11.16 12.18
CA TYR A 167 -15.60 10.03 12.70
C TYR A 167 -16.31 9.42 13.91
N PHE A 168 -16.35 8.09 13.96
CA PHE A 168 -16.69 7.36 15.16
C PHE A 168 -15.50 7.40 16.12
N VAL A 169 -15.65 8.10 17.24
CA VAL A 169 -14.53 8.45 18.15
C VAL A 169 -14.75 8.02 19.59
N HIS A 170 -15.98 7.66 19.96
CA HIS A 170 -16.36 7.19 21.29
C HIS A 170 -17.32 6.00 21.18
N GLY A 171 -17.43 5.21 22.23
CA GLY A 171 -18.33 4.07 22.28
C GLY A 171 -17.75 2.76 21.72
N LYS A 172 -18.54 1.73 21.80
CA LYS A 172 -18.26 0.37 21.32
C LYS A 172 -19.25 -0.05 20.24
N VAL A 173 -18.95 -1.14 19.56
CA VAL A 173 -19.91 -1.79 18.65
C VAL A 173 -20.79 -2.75 19.45
N VAL A 174 -22.10 -2.59 19.34
CA VAL A 174 -23.11 -3.41 19.99
C VAL A 174 -24.01 -4.05 18.95
N ILE A 175 -24.38 -5.31 19.12
CA ILE A 175 -25.39 -5.98 18.30
C ILE A 175 -26.68 -6.01 19.10
N GLY A 176 -27.71 -5.31 18.62
CA GLY A 176 -29.04 -5.26 19.23
C GLY A 176 -29.84 -6.53 18.91
N ILE A 177 -29.71 -7.52 19.76
CA ILE A 177 -30.45 -8.79 19.65
C ILE A 177 -31.30 -8.99 20.93
N GLY A 178 -32.55 -9.42 20.76
CA GLY A 178 -33.43 -9.75 21.86
C GLY A 178 -34.67 -8.86 21.98
N THR A 179 -35.21 -8.73 23.20
CA THR A 179 -36.33 -7.83 23.45
C THR A 179 -35.89 -6.35 23.41
N PRO A 180 -36.83 -5.42 23.16
CA PRO A 180 -36.50 -3.98 23.16
C PRO A 180 -35.81 -3.52 24.46
N GLU A 181 -36.24 -4.00 25.61
CA GLU A 181 -35.64 -3.69 26.91
C GLU A 181 -34.23 -4.27 27.04
N GLY A 182 -34.01 -5.49 26.52
CA GLY A 182 -32.69 -6.15 26.48
C GLY A 182 -31.70 -5.38 25.59
N VAL A 183 -32.17 -4.93 24.45
CA VAL A 183 -31.37 -4.09 23.53
C VAL A 183 -30.96 -2.77 24.21
N THR A 184 -31.92 -2.08 24.84
CA THR A 184 -31.69 -0.81 25.54
C THR A 184 -30.68 -0.95 26.67
N SER A 185 -30.74 -2.04 27.44
CA SER A 185 -29.82 -2.28 28.56
C SER A 185 -28.36 -2.55 28.11
N ALA A 186 -28.13 -2.93 26.85
CA ALA A 186 -26.83 -3.24 26.31
C ALA A 186 -26.12 -2.01 25.66
N ILE A 187 -26.89 -0.95 25.40
CA ILE A 187 -26.42 0.23 24.68
C ILE A 187 -26.06 1.33 25.68
N ASP A 188 -24.81 1.79 25.57
CA ASP A 188 -24.37 2.98 26.25
C ASP A 188 -24.39 4.20 25.29
N LYS A 189 -24.30 5.40 25.88
CA LYS A 189 -24.17 6.62 25.10
C LYS A 189 -22.97 6.54 24.14
N ASP A 190 -23.14 7.09 22.96
CA ASP A 190 -22.14 7.17 21.89
C ASP A 190 -21.78 5.80 21.23
N ASP A 191 -22.46 4.70 21.59
CA ASP A 191 -22.25 3.39 20.96
C ASP A 191 -22.66 3.37 19.48
N LEU A 192 -22.07 2.45 18.70
CA LEU A 192 -22.51 2.07 17.37
C LEU A 192 -23.34 0.79 17.48
N VAL A 193 -24.60 0.85 17.08
CA VAL A 193 -25.56 -0.24 17.24
C VAL A 193 -25.87 -0.88 15.89
N MET A 194 -25.71 -2.19 15.77
CA MET A 194 -26.22 -2.97 14.64
C MET A 194 -27.55 -3.62 15.02
N ILE A 195 -28.58 -3.42 14.21
CA ILE A 195 -29.94 -3.85 14.55
C ILE A 195 -30.70 -4.31 13.30
N GLY A 196 -31.75 -5.11 13.48
CA GLY A 196 -32.68 -5.54 12.44
C GLY A 196 -33.86 -4.60 12.25
N ASP A 197 -35.00 -5.18 11.85
CA ASP A 197 -36.26 -4.51 11.46
C ASP A 197 -37.18 -4.05 12.60
N GLY A 198 -36.82 -4.34 13.84
CA GLY A 198 -37.68 -3.99 15.00
C GLY A 198 -37.69 -2.46 15.23
N GLU A 199 -38.73 -1.76 14.74
CA GLU A 199 -38.86 -0.31 14.82
C GLU A 199 -38.80 0.20 16.29
N GLU A 200 -39.47 -0.50 17.25
CA GLU A 200 -39.41 -0.16 18.66
C GLU A 200 -37.96 -0.20 19.18
N SER A 201 -37.19 -1.25 18.82
CA SER A 201 -35.80 -1.38 19.22
C SER A 201 -34.90 -0.32 18.55
N GLN A 202 -35.24 0.08 17.32
CA GLN A 202 -34.55 1.18 16.60
C GLN A 202 -34.79 2.52 17.32
N MET A 203 -36.04 2.82 17.67
CA MET A 203 -36.41 4.03 18.41
C MET A 203 -35.75 4.10 19.78
N LEU A 204 -35.75 2.99 20.53
CA LEU A 204 -35.07 2.90 21.81
C LEU A 204 -33.55 3.06 21.73
N SER A 205 -32.92 2.54 20.66
CA SER A 205 -31.50 2.73 20.41
C SER A 205 -31.16 4.22 20.19
N ILE A 206 -31.99 4.91 19.42
CA ILE A 206 -31.86 6.37 19.21
C ILE A 206 -32.10 7.12 20.54
N ALA A 207 -33.11 6.70 21.33
CA ALA A 207 -33.39 7.30 22.62
C ALA A 207 -32.27 7.13 23.65
N SER A 208 -31.44 6.06 23.50
CA SER A 208 -30.25 5.82 24.33
C SER A 208 -29.04 6.68 23.93
N ASN A 209 -29.21 7.59 22.97
CA ASN A 209 -28.16 8.46 22.45
C ASN A 209 -26.96 7.70 21.87
N CYS A 210 -27.22 6.64 21.11
CA CYS A 210 -26.17 6.01 20.29
C CYS A 210 -25.62 7.01 19.25
N SER A 211 -24.36 6.92 18.89
CA SER A 211 -23.77 7.80 17.88
C SER A 211 -24.07 7.34 16.46
N CYS A 212 -24.24 6.03 16.27
CA CYS A 212 -24.52 5.44 14.97
C CYS A 212 -25.46 4.25 15.12
N MET A 213 -26.42 4.12 14.22
CA MET A 213 -27.25 2.94 14.07
C MET A 213 -27.11 2.37 12.66
N ILE A 214 -26.86 1.06 12.55
CA ILE A 214 -26.75 0.32 11.29
C ILE A 214 -27.89 -0.68 11.23
N VAL A 215 -28.82 -0.46 10.29
CA VAL A 215 -29.92 -1.40 10.03
C VAL A 215 -29.48 -2.41 8.99
N THR A 216 -29.55 -3.68 9.33
CA THR A 216 -29.04 -4.80 8.52
C THR A 216 -30.15 -5.45 7.66
N ASN A 217 -29.78 -6.39 6.78
CA ASN A 217 -30.67 -7.13 5.87
C ASN A 217 -31.41 -6.28 4.83
N GLY A 218 -31.04 -5.02 4.63
CA GLY A 218 -31.75 -4.13 3.70
C GLY A 218 -33.21 -3.87 4.08
N TYR A 219 -33.55 -3.99 5.36
CA TYR A 219 -34.90 -3.70 5.83
C TYR A 219 -35.28 -2.24 5.58
N GLU A 220 -36.55 -2.02 5.23
CA GLU A 220 -37.12 -0.68 5.15
C GLU A 220 -37.12 -0.03 6.53
N ILE A 221 -36.75 1.24 6.58
CA ILE A 221 -36.71 2.04 7.80
C ILE A 221 -37.82 3.08 7.71
N SER A 222 -38.66 3.16 8.76
CA SER A 222 -39.77 4.08 8.77
C SER A 222 -39.31 5.54 8.77
N GLN A 223 -40.17 6.42 8.26
CA GLN A 223 -39.86 7.84 8.23
C GLN A 223 -39.71 8.42 9.66
N GLU A 224 -40.47 7.88 10.62
CA GLU A 224 -40.39 8.25 12.01
C GLU A 224 -39.01 7.97 12.61
N VAL A 225 -38.43 6.83 12.30
CA VAL A 225 -37.05 6.46 12.75
C VAL A 225 -36.03 7.39 12.11
N ILE A 226 -36.16 7.70 10.81
CA ILE A 226 -35.25 8.59 10.11
C ILE A 226 -35.31 10.02 10.71
N GLU A 227 -36.50 10.53 11.00
CA GLU A 227 -36.69 11.85 11.61
C GLU A 227 -36.13 11.89 13.03
N ALA A 228 -36.42 10.85 13.86
CA ALA A 228 -35.84 10.76 15.20
C ALA A 228 -34.31 10.70 15.19
N ALA A 229 -33.72 9.98 14.23
CA ALA A 229 -32.27 9.92 14.07
C ALA A 229 -31.69 11.31 13.70
N LYS A 230 -32.36 12.07 12.81
CA LYS A 230 -31.95 13.43 12.44
C LYS A 230 -32.02 14.39 13.64
N GLU A 231 -33.12 14.37 14.39
CA GLU A 231 -33.34 15.25 15.55
C GLU A 231 -32.27 15.03 16.64
N ARG A 232 -31.79 13.79 16.79
CA ARG A 232 -30.78 13.42 17.80
C ARG A 232 -29.37 13.35 17.24
N GLU A 233 -29.17 13.76 16.00
CA GLU A 233 -27.86 13.74 15.33
C GLU A 233 -27.22 12.34 15.26
N VAL A 234 -28.03 11.27 15.26
CA VAL A 234 -27.58 9.89 15.12
C VAL A 234 -27.26 9.60 13.66
N VAL A 235 -26.08 9.03 13.39
CA VAL A 235 -25.71 8.56 12.05
C VAL A 235 -26.49 7.27 11.75
N LEU A 236 -27.34 7.28 10.72
CA LEU A 236 -28.16 6.14 10.32
C LEU A 236 -27.67 5.58 8.99
N ILE A 237 -27.30 4.30 9.00
CA ILE A 237 -26.80 3.57 7.84
C ILE A 237 -27.70 2.35 7.62
N SER A 238 -28.12 2.10 6.38
CA SER A 238 -28.73 0.85 5.96
C SER A 238 -27.70 0.00 5.19
N THR A 239 -27.67 -1.31 5.43
CA THR A 239 -26.82 -2.24 4.69
C THR A 239 -27.60 -3.46 4.21
N PRO A 240 -27.35 -3.98 2.99
CA PRO A 240 -27.99 -5.20 2.51
C PRO A 240 -27.50 -6.46 3.21
N TYR A 241 -26.36 -6.38 3.92
CA TYR A 241 -25.80 -7.53 4.62
C TYR A 241 -26.62 -7.89 5.87
N ASP A 242 -26.67 -9.20 6.16
CA ASP A 242 -27.18 -9.68 7.44
C ASP A 242 -26.26 -9.26 8.61
N THR A 243 -26.79 -9.32 9.83
CA THR A 243 -26.10 -8.83 11.02
C THR A 243 -24.77 -9.54 11.26
N PHE A 244 -24.69 -10.85 11.01
CA PHE A 244 -23.45 -11.62 11.20
C PHE A 244 -22.39 -11.18 10.18
N THR A 245 -22.77 -11.05 8.91
CA THR A 245 -21.88 -10.57 7.86
C THR A 245 -21.42 -9.14 8.12
N ALA A 246 -22.34 -8.24 8.49
CA ALA A 246 -22.02 -6.85 8.81
C ALA A 246 -21.05 -6.75 10.00
N ALA A 247 -21.30 -7.52 11.08
CA ALA A 247 -20.43 -7.56 12.26
C ALA A 247 -19.01 -8.08 11.94
N ARG A 248 -18.89 -9.03 11.02
CA ARG A 248 -17.57 -9.50 10.57
C ARG A 248 -16.84 -8.51 9.69
N LEU A 249 -17.56 -7.78 8.85
CA LEU A 249 -16.97 -6.84 7.89
C LEU A 249 -16.62 -5.50 8.51
N ILE A 250 -17.36 -5.04 9.53
CA ILE A 250 -17.23 -3.66 10.03
C ILE A 250 -15.80 -3.32 10.45
N ASN A 251 -15.07 -4.27 11.01
CA ASN A 251 -13.68 -4.05 11.42
C ASN A 251 -12.73 -3.74 10.23
N GLN A 252 -13.11 -4.12 9.01
CA GLN A 252 -12.36 -3.79 7.80
C GLN A 252 -12.53 -2.32 7.38
N SER A 253 -13.47 -1.59 8.00
CA SER A 253 -13.66 -0.15 7.78
C SER A 253 -12.60 0.72 8.45
N MET A 254 -11.83 0.16 9.39
CA MET A 254 -10.77 0.89 10.08
C MET A 254 -9.74 1.46 9.11
N PRO A 255 -9.26 2.70 9.35
CA PRO A 255 -8.25 3.30 8.50
C PRO A 255 -6.90 2.58 8.64
N ILE A 256 -6.18 2.39 7.52
CA ILE A 256 -4.87 1.74 7.52
C ILE A 256 -3.83 2.47 8.37
N LYS A 257 -4.04 3.75 8.63
CA LYS A 257 -3.21 4.57 9.54
C LYS A 257 -3.03 3.95 10.92
N HIS A 258 -4.02 3.19 11.39
CA HIS A 258 -3.98 2.54 12.70
C HIS A 258 -2.97 1.37 12.74
N PHE A 259 -2.78 0.68 11.62
CA PHE A 259 -2.00 -0.56 11.52
C PHE A 259 -0.67 -0.40 10.77
N MET A 260 -0.54 0.62 9.92
CA MET A 260 0.64 0.79 9.07
C MET A 260 1.94 0.94 9.88
N THR A 261 3.02 0.38 9.37
CA THR A 261 4.36 0.66 9.87
C THR A 261 4.77 2.08 9.47
N LYS A 262 4.91 2.96 10.46
CA LYS A 262 5.32 4.35 10.24
C LYS A 262 6.79 4.43 9.84
N LYS A 263 7.13 5.37 8.95
CA LYS A 263 8.52 5.71 8.63
C LYS A 263 9.23 6.15 9.94
N ARG A 264 10.27 5.42 10.35
CA ARG A 264 11.16 5.90 11.41
C ARG A 264 11.97 7.07 10.84
N ASN A 265 11.87 8.24 11.46
CA ASN A 265 12.81 9.32 11.18
C ASN A 265 14.16 8.90 11.76
N HIS A 266 15.01 8.29 10.94
CA HIS A 266 16.43 8.25 11.25
C HIS A 266 16.98 9.64 10.90
N SER A 267 17.18 10.48 11.91
CA SER A 267 18.13 11.59 11.82
C SER A 267 19.51 10.96 11.64
N PHE A 268 20.05 11.06 10.43
CA PHE A 268 21.49 10.84 10.18
C PHE A 268 22.26 12.08 10.61
#